data_4ad81f273c41d4e01d8af7cda08a86da
#
_entry.id   4ad81f273c41d4e01d8af7cda08a86da
#
_cell.length_a   1.000
_cell.length_b   1.000
_cell.length_c   1.000
_cell.angle_alpha   90.00
_cell.angle_beta   90.00
_cell.angle_gamma   90.00
#
_symmetry.space_group_name_H-M   'P 1'
#
loop_
_entity.id
_entity.type
_entity.pdbx_description
1 polymer ?
#
loop_
_entity_poly.entity_id
_entity_poly.type
_entity_poly.pdbx_seq_one_letter_code
_entity_poly.pdbx_strand_id
1 'polypeptide(L)'
;MKRYFDFDINDYKDRKCNFHSHTVRCQHAVGEEREYVEEAIKEGFEVIGFSDHSPYLFKNGYVSRIRMTMSQLEDYVKTIEALKKEYREDITIFLALEMEYFPGIFEPTIEEIRQYPMDYLLLAQHFFYENESFISVRKNWTDEMHLKSYVDLLTNALDTGYFNMVAHPD
;
A
#
# COMPACT_ATOMS: atom_id res chain seq x y z
N MET A 1 -8.60 15.47 -12.42
CA MET A 1 -7.42 14.68 -12.03
C MET A 1 -7.51 13.32 -12.74
N LYS A 2 -6.46 12.84 -13.40
CA LYS A 2 -6.47 11.53 -14.06
C LYS A 2 -6.26 10.47 -12.97
N ARG A 3 -7.20 9.53 -12.81
CA ARG A 3 -7.00 8.36 -11.94
C ARG A 3 -6.39 7.24 -12.77
N TYR A 4 -5.40 6.56 -12.23
CA TYR A 4 -4.75 5.42 -12.89
C TYR A 4 -5.46 4.10 -12.61
N PHE A 5 -6.07 3.97 -11.44
CA PHE A 5 -6.82 2.78 -11.02
C PHE A 5 -8.31 3.14 -10.94
N ASP A 6 -9.14 2.28 -11.51
CA ASP A 6 -10.61 2.44 -11.50
C ASP A 6 -11.19 1.84 -10.21
N PHE A 7 -10.90 2.51 -9.11
CA PHE A 7 -11.36 2.13 -7.77
C PHE A 7 -11.94 3.35 -7.06
N ASP A 8 -13.18 3.21 -6.56
CA ASP A 8 -13.80 4.20 -5.67
C ASP A 8 -14.27 3.53 -4.37
N ILE A 9 -13.70 3.95 -3.25
CA ILE A 9 -14.07 3.43 -1.92
C ILE A 9 -15.54 3.67 -1.59
N ASN A 10 -16.17 4.70 -2.17
CA ASN A 10 -17.58 5.01 -1.94
C ASN A 10 -18.53 3.92 -2.45
N ASP A 11 -18.11 3.08 -3.40
CA ASP A 11 -18.90 1.94 -3.88
C ASP A 11 -19.11 0.88 -2.80
N TYR A 12 -18.34 0.94 -1.72
CA TYR A 12 -18.34 -0.02 -0.61
C TYR A 12 -18.80 0.56 0.73
N LYS A 13 -19.28 1.81 0.76
CA LYS A 13 -19.62 2.57 1.99
C LYS A 13 -20.65 1.86 2.90
N ASP A 14 -21.52 1.03 2.32
CA ASP A 14 -22.60 0.33 3.03
C ASP A 14 -22.24 -1.13 3.35
N ARG A 15 -20.98 -1.54 3.10
CA ARG A 15 -20.46 -2.88 3.32
C ARG A 15 -19.48 -2.92 4.48
N LYS A 16 -19.40 -4.07 5.17
CA LYS A 16 -18.33 -4.31 6.14
C LYS A 16 -17.04 -4.64 5.38
N CYS A 17 -16.12 -3.69 5.33
CA CYS A 17 -14.90 -3.80 4.54
C CYS A 17 -13.65 -3.40 5.32
N ASN A 18 -12.51 -3.95 4.91
CA ASN A 18 -11.18 -3.54 5.32
C ASN A 18 -10.29 -3.43 4.08
N PHE A 19 -9.74 -2.24 3.82
CA PHE A 19 -8.88 -1.95 2.66
C PHE A 19 -7.40 -1.84 3.03
N HIS A 20 -7.03 -2.07 4.29
CA HIS A 20 -5.66 -1.92 4.76
C HIS A 20 -5.24 -3.11 5.60
N SER A 21 -4.59 -4.07 4.96
CA SER A 21 -4.01 -5.23 5.62
C SER A 21 -2.66 -5.61 5.03
N HIS A 22 -1.80 -6.19 5.88
CA HIS A 22 -0.43 -6.55 5.57
C HIS A 22 -0.24 -8.06 5.52
N THR A 23 0.84 -8.50 4.87
CA THR A 23 1.26 -9.90 4.80
C THR A 23 2.62 -10.09 5.48
N VAL A 24 3.05 -11.32 5.63
CA VAL A 24 4.38 -11.63 6.21
C VAL A 24 5.54 -10.98 5.44
N ARG A 25 5.31 -10.55 4.18
CA ARG A 25 6.34 -9.93 3.35
C ARG A 25 6.79 -8.58 3.87
N CYS A 26 5.95 -7.88 4.62
CA CYS A 26 6.34 -6.64 5.32
C CYS A 26 7.22 -6.87 6.55
N GLN A 27 7.44 -8.13 6.95
CA GLN A 27 8.29 -8.53 8.08
C GLN A 27 7.79 -8.10 9.47
N HIS A 28 6.58 -7.56 9.58
CA HIS A 28 5.94 -7.20 10.86
C HIS A 28 4.46 -7.66 10.96
N ALA A 29 3.96 -8.36 9.95
CA ALA A 29 2.73 -9.14 10.03
C ALA A 29 3.04 -10.65 10.16
N VAL A 30 2.09 -11.44 10.62
CA VAL A 30 2.20 -12.90 10.81
C VAL A 30 0.97 -13.59 10.20
N GLY A 31 1.07 -14.90 9.96
CA GLY A 31 -0.02 -15.67 9.35
C GLY A 31 0.02 -15.65 7.82
N GLU A 32 -0.74 -16.53 7.20
CA GLU A 32 -0.88 -16.62 5.76
C GLU A 32 -2.07 -15.78 5.26
N GLU A 33 -2.02 -15.28 4.04
CA GLU A 33 -3.10 -14.46 3.45
C GLU A 33 -4.44 -15.20 3.45
N ARG A 34 -4.43 -16.51 3.28
CA ARG A 34 -5.63 -17.36 3.39
C ARG A 34 -6.30 -17.25 4.76
N GLU A 35 -5.52 -17.26 5.83
CA GLU A 35 -6.04 -17.15 7.21
C GLU A 35 -6.75 -15.81 7.42
N TYR A 36 -6.21 -14.73 6.83
CA TYR A 36 -6.87 -13.41 6.85
C TYR A 36 -8.21 -13.41 6.11
N VAL A 37 -8.28 -14.07 4.94
CA VAL A 37 -9.51 -14.19 4.16
C VAL A 37 -10.57 -14.99 4.92
N GLU A 38 -10.19 -16.15 5.46
CA GLU A 38 -11.11 -17.03 6.20
C GLU A 38 -11.62 -16.37 7.48
N GLU A 39 -10.76 -15.67 8.21
CA GLU A 39 -11.18 -14.93 9.40
C GLU A 39 -12.06 -13.74 9.05
N ALA A 40 -11.77 -13.02 7.94
CA ALA A 40 -12.63 -11.94 7.45
C ALA A 40 -14.04 -12.44 7.11
N ILE A 41 -14.16 -13.57 6.40
CA ILE A 41 -15.45 -14.22 6.10
C ILE A 41 -16.19 -14.56 7.38
N LYS A 42 -15.54 -15.23 8.32
CA LYS A 42 -16.10 -15.63 9.61
C LYS A 42 -16.60 -14.44 10.42
N GLU A 43 -15.87 -13.31 10.39
CA GLU A 43 -16.24 -12.05 11.05
C GLU A 43 -17.30 -11.25 10.25
N GLY A 44 -17.76 -11.77 9.10
CA GLY A 44 -18.80 -11.16 8.28
C GLY A 44 -18.35 -9.95 7.49
N PHE A 45 -17.05 -9.88 7.13
CA PHE A 45 -16.59 -8.92 6.13
C PHE A 45 -17.06 -9.33 4.74
N GLU A 46 -17.46 -8.37 3.95
CA GLU A 46 -17.84 -8.55 2.55
C GLU A 46 -16.71 -8.19 1.59
N VAL A 47 -15.74 -7.42 2.09
CA VAL A 47 -14.60 -6.93 1.30
C VAL A 47 -13.33 -6.92 2.15
N ILE A 48 -12.24 -7.44 1.59
CA ILE A 48 -10.88 -7.32 2.15
C ILE A 48 -9.91 -6.86 1.06
N GLY A 49 -9.05 -5.91 1.38
CA GLY A 49 -7.95 -5.48 0.52
C GLY A 49 -6.61 -5.81 1.16
N PHE A 50 -5.77 -6.54 0.43
CA PHE A 50 -4.37 -6.69 0.77
C PHE A 50 -3.60 -5.50 0.21
N SER A 51 -3.05 -4.69 1.09
CA SER A 51 -2.29 -3.48 0.75
C SER A 51 -0.96 -3.47 1.50
N ASP A 52 -0.16 -4.51 1.25
CA ASP A 52 1.14 -4.64 1.91
C ASP A 52 2.10 -3.52 1.52
N HIS A 53 3.11 -3.26 2.33
CA HIS A 53 4.11 -2.24 2.06
C HIS A 53 4.82 -2.48 0.73
N SER A 54 4.70 -1.50 -0.16
CA SER A 54 5.29 -1.52 -1.49
C SER A 54 6.81 -1.74 -1.46
N PRO A 55 7.35 -2.57 -2.36
CA PRO A 55 8.79 -2.55 -2.64
C PRO A 55 9.20 -1.24 -3.30
N TYR A 56 10.50 -0.92 -3.25
CA TYR A 56 11.09 0.22 -3.95
C TYR A 56 12.40 -0.15 -4.64
N LEU A 57 12.70 0.57 -5.72
CA LEU A 57 13.97 0.48 -6.43
C LEU A 57 15.03 1.37 -5.76
N PHE A 58 15.53 0.95 -4.61
CA PHE A 58 16.60 1.65 -3.91
C PHE A 58 17.92 1.54 -4.67
N LYS A 59 18.60 2.68 -4.89
CA LYS A 59 19.81 2.74 -5.74
C LYS A 59 21.07 2.19 -5.09
N ASN A 60 21.12 2.17 -3.77
CA ASN A 60 22.31 1.82 -2.97
C ASN A 60 22.33 0.36 -2.50
N GLY A 61 21.46 -0.50 -3.04
CA GLY A 61 21.32 -1.90 -2.60
C GLY A 61 20.68 -2.05 -1.22
N TYR A 62 20.05 -1.01 -0.69
CA TYR A 62 19.32 -1.07 0.58
C TYR A 62 18.18 -2.08 0.51
N VAL A 63 18.10 -2.93 1.52
CA VAL A 63 17.00 -3.89 1.73
C VAL A 63 16.22 -3.46 2.97
N SER A 64 14.96 -3.14 2.78
CA SER A 64 14.08 -2.73 3.87
C SER A 64 13.73 -3.91 4.78
N ARG A 65 13.48 -3.60 6.07
CA ARG A 65 12.99 -4.56 7.06
C ARG A 65 11.52 -4.38 7.39
N ILE A 66 10.82 -3.53 6.65
CA ILE A 66 9.41 -3.22 6.89
C ILE A 66 8.58 -3.29 5.59
N ARG A 67 9.14 -3.83 4.52
CA ARG A 67 8.45 -3.96 3.24
C ARG A 67 8.98 -5.13 2.43
N MET A 68 8.18 -5.62 1.52
CA MET A 68 8.64 -6.65 0.58
C MET A 68 9.76 -6.11 -0.32
N THR A 69 10.54 -7.03 -0.88
CA THR A 69 11.49 -6.73 -1.95
C THR A 69 10.80 -6.76 -3.31
N MET A 70 11.40 -6.14 -4.33
CA MET A 70 10.86 -6.18 -5.69
C MET A 70 10.76 -7.62 -6.23
N SER A 71 11.66 -8.52 -5.83
CA SER A 71 11.62 -9.94 -6.21
C SER A 71 10.47 -10.74 -5.58
N GLN A 72 9.85 -10.23 -4.52
CA GLN A 72 8.68 -10.85 -3.87
C GLN A 72 7.35 -10.36 -4.45
N LEU A 73 7.36 -9.27 -5.25
CA LEU A 73 6.15 -8.66 -5.77
C LEU A 73 5.34 -9.62 -6.64
N GLU A 74 5.99 -10.37 -7.51
CA GLU A 74 5.32 -11.34 -8.39
C GLU A 74 4.64 -12.45 -7.59
N ASP A 75 5.30 -12.97 -6.54
CA ASP A 75 4.74 -13.98 -5.64
C ASP A 75 3.54 -13.44 -4.87
N TYR A 76 3.65 -12.20 -4.34
CA TYR A 76 2.55 -11.51 -3.68
C TYR A 76 1.32 -11.41 -4.60
N VAL A 77 1.51 -10.92 -5.82
CA VAL A 77 0.43 -10.78 -6.81
C VAL A 77 -0.23 -12.12 -7.11
N LYS A 78 0.58 -13.17 -7.39
CA LYS A 78 0.06 -14.51 -7.68
C LYS A 78 -0.75 -15.08 -6.51
N THR A 79 -0.29 -14.87 -5.29
CA THR A 79 -0.98 -15.34 -4.08
C THR A 79 -2.34 -14.68 -3.95
N ILE A 80 -2.41 -13.34 -4.04
CA ILE A 80 -3.69 -12.64 -3.88
C ILE A 80 -4.65 -12.93 -5.05
N GLU A 81 -4.16 -12.97 -6.29
CA GLU A 81 -4.99 -13.33 -7.44
C GLU A 81 -5.56 -14.76 -7.36
N ALA A 82 -4.80 -15.70 -6.78
CA ALA A 82 -5.32 -17.06 -6.52
C ALA A 82 -6.45 -17.03 -5.48
N LEU A 83 -6.30 -16.28 -4.39
CA LEU A 83 -7.33 -16.12 -3.37
C LEU A 83 -8.56 -15.38 -3.92
N LYS A 84 -8.41 -14.33 -4.72
CA LYS A 84 -9.52 -13.65 -5.42
C LYS A 84 -10.36 -14.65 -6.23
N LYS A 85 -9.70 -15.55 -6.95
CA LYS A 85 -10.39 -16.57 -7.76
C LYS A 85 -11.07 -17.63 -6.90
N GLU A 86 -10.41 -18.07 -5.83
CA GLU A 86 -10.91 -19.15 -4.96
C GLU A 86 -12.14 -18.70 -4.17
N TYR A 87 -12.09 -17.51 -3.58
CA TYR A 87 -13.15 -17.00 -2.68
C TYR A 87 -14.13 -16.03 -3.35
N ARG A 88 -14.19 -16.00 -4.69
CA ARG A 88 -15.00 -15.05 -5.47
C ARG A 88 -16.50 -15.04 -5.15
N GLU A 89 -17.04 -16.14 -4.60
CA GLU A 89 -18.46 -16.28 -4.23
C GLU A 89 -18.69 -15.91 -2.75
N ASP A 90 -17.63 -15.83 -1.94
CA ASP A 90 -17.69 -15.66 -0.50
C ASP A 90 -17.37 -14.22 -0.06
N ILE A 91 -16.34 -13.62 -0.64
CA ILE A 91 -15.84 -12.30 -0.28
C ILE A 91 -15.15 -11.60 -1.46
N THR A 92 -15.30 -10.30 -1.57
CA THR A 92 -14.52 -9.50 -2.54
C THR A 92 -13.11 -9.26 -2.00
N ILE A 93 -12.09 -9.68 -2.75
CA ILE A 93 -10.69 -9.48 -2.38
C ILE A 93 -10.06 -8.49 -3.36
N PHE A 94 -9.31 -7.51 -2.86
CA PHE A 94 -8.54 -6.56 -3.65
C PHE A 94 -7.04 -6.77 -3.47
N LEU A 95 -6.32 -6.63 -4.58
CA LEU A 95 -4.86 -6.60 -4.65
C LEU A 95 -4.39 -5.14 -4.70
N ALA A 96 -3.67 -4.70 -3.70
CA ALA A 96 -3.22 -3.33 -3.55
C ALA A 96 -1.82 -3.23 -2.95
N LEU A 97 -1.31 -2.03 -2.82
CA LEU A 97 -0.09 -1.74 -2.08
C LEU A 97 -0.27 -0.46 -1.26
N GLU A 98 0.29 -0.46 -0.06
CA GLU A 98 0.54 0.74 0.71
C GLU A 98 1.87 1.34 0.28
N MET A 99 1.82 2.56 -0.26
CA MET A 99 3.00 3.24 -0.78
C MET A 99 3.22 4.57 -0.11
N GLU A 100 4.49 4.93 0.02
CA GLU A 100 4.95 6.26 0.37
C GLU A 100 5.37 7.01 -0.89
N TYR A 101 5.28 8.32 -0.88
CA TYR A 101 5.82 9.14 -1.95
C TYR A 101 7.26 9.54 -1.64
N PHE A 102 8.21 8.92 -2.32
CA PHE A 102 9.63 9.23 -2.24
C PHE A 102 10.11 9.87 -3.53
N PRO A 103 10.23 11.19 -3.61
CA PRO A 103 10.75 11.86 -4.80
C PRO A 103 12.05 11.24 -5.31
N GLY A 104 12.14 11.02 -6.61
CA GLY A 104 13.32 10.45 -7.27
C GLY A 104 13.38 8.92 -7.35
N ILE A 105 12.60 8.19 -6.55
CA ILE A 105 12.47 6.72 -6.67
C ILE A 105 11.02 6.29 -6.88
N PHE A 106 10.04 7.19 -6.74
CA PHE A 106 8.63 6.87 -6.94
C PHE A 106 8.32 6.49 -8.38
N GLU A 107 8.67 7.35 -9.36
CA GLU A 107 8.36 7.10 -10.77
C GLU A 107 8.95 5.79 -11.30
N PRO A 108 10.24 5.46 -11.12
CA PRO A 108 10.77 4.18 -11.57
C PRO A 108 10.13 2.99 -10.85
N THR A 109 9.74 3.15 -9.57
CA THR A 109 9.05 2.10 -8.82
C THR A 109 7.63 1.86 -9.33
N ILE A 110 6.87 2.93 -9.57
CA ILE A 110 5.49 2.81 -10.05
C ILE A 110 5.41 2.23 -11.47
N GLU A 111 6.40 2.50 -12.33
CA GLU A 111 6.46 1.88 -13.66
C GLU A 111 6.61 0.35 -13.60
N GLU A 112 7.35 -0.18 -12.63
CA GLU A 112 7.42 -1.63 -12.40
C GLU A 112 6.10 -2.18 -11.82
N ILE A 113 5.50 -1.48 -10.84
CA ILE A 113 4.26 -1.90 -10.18
C ILE A 113 3.08 -1.94 -11.18
N ARG A 114 3.02 -1.00 -12.11
CA ARG A 114 1.95 -0.91 -13.12
C ARG A 114 1.91 -2.07 -14.11
N GLN A 115 2.92 -2.92 -14.14
CA GLN A 115 2.91 -4.15 -14.95
C GLN A 115 2.02 -5.24 -14.33
N TYR A 116 1.58 -5.05 -13.07
CA TYR A 116 0.73 -5.97 -12.34
C TYR A 116 -0.71 -5.43 -12.21
N PRO A 117 -1.71 -6.31 -12.05
CA PRO A 117 -3.13 -5.93 -12.01
C PRO A 117 -3.54 -5.39 -10.63
N MET A 118 -2.89 -4.33 -10.17
CA MET A 118 -3.28 -3.68 -8.91
C MET A 118 -4.66 -3.05 -9.02
N ASP A 119 -5.50 -3.27 -8.02
CA ASP A 119 -6.84 -2.70 -7.95
C ASP A 119 -6.80 -1.24 -7.47
N TYR A 120 -5.93 -0.92 -6.49
CA TYR A 120 -5.74 0.44 -5.97
C TYR A 120 -4.36 0.62 -5.33
N LEU A 121 -4.01 1.88 -5.03
CA LEU A 121 -2.89 2.23 -4.18
C LEU A 121 -3.34 3.07 -2.98
N LEU A 122 -2.82 2.74 -1.82
CA LEU A 122 -3.03 3.40 -0.55
C LEU A 122 -1.80 4.27 -0.25
N LEU A 123 -2.00 5.57 -0.05
CA LEU A 123 -0.93 6.48 0.36
C LEU A 123 -0.79 6.47 1.89
N ALA A 124 0.38 6.11 2.37
CA ALA A 124 0.74 6.28 3.77
C ALA A 124 2.20 6.74 3.88
N GLN A 125 2.43 7.88 4.49
CA GLN A 125 3.75 8.47 4.55
C GLN A 125 4.35 8.30 5.94
N HIS A 126 5.23 7.29 6.11
CA HIS A 126 5.88 6.97 7.38
C HIS A 126 7.26 7.61 7.53
N PHE A 127 7.92 7.88 6.39
CA PHE A 127 9.28 8.38 6.36
C PHE A 127 9.45 9.48 5.31
N PHE A 128 10.38 10.40 5.58
CA PHE A 128 11.07 11.16 4.56
C PHE A 128 12.23 10.32 4.02
N TYR A 129 12.53 10.44 2.73
CA TYR A 129 13.68 9.78 2.12
C TYR A 129 14.60 10.86 1.54
N GLU A 130 15.67 11.14 2.25
CA GLU A 130 16.63 12.20 1.92
C GLU A 130 18.06 11.67 2.03
N ASN A 131 18.90 11.98 1.05
CA ASN A 131 20.30 11.55 1.01
C ASN A 131 20.46 10.05 1.30
N GLU A 132 19.60 9.20 0.67
CA GLU A 132 19.57 7.75 0.85
C GLU A 132 19.29 7.28 2.30
N SER A 133 18.68 8.12 3.11
CA SER A 133 18.35 7.85 4.50
C SER A 133 16.87 8.04 4.78
N PHE A 134 16.35 7.19 5.69
CA PHE A 134 14.97 7.28 6.14
C PHE A 134 14.89 8.05 7.46
N ILE A 135 14.06 9.07 7.49
CA ILE A 135 13.76 9.87 8.69
C ILE A 135 12.26 9.68 8.97
N SER A 136 11.90 9.12 10.13
CA SER A 136 10.50 8.95 10.51
C SER A 136 9.78 10.30 10.52
N VAL A 137 8.60 10.36 9.91
CA VAL A 137 7.75 11.56 9.94
C VAL A 137 7.31 11.92 11.35
N ARG A 138 7.28 10.94 12.28
CA ARG A 138 6.97 11.17 13.70
C ARG A 138 8.10 11.84 14.48
N LYS A 139 9.31 11.86 13.94
CA LYS A 139 10.45 12.55 14.56
C LYS A 139 10.24 14.05 14.38
N ASN A 140 10.31 14.80 15.50
CA ASN A 140 10.10 16.26 15.52
C ASN A 140 8.69 16.70 15.04
N TRP A 141 7.66 15.93 15.34
CA TRP A 141 6.27 16.20 14.96
C TRP A 141 5.73 17.59 15.36
N THR A 142 6.34 18.24 16.33
CA THR A 142 6.01 19.60 16.78
C THR A 142 6.72 20.72 15.98
N ASP A 143 7.62 20.37 15.07
CA ASP A 143 8.30 21.33 14.20
C ASP A 143 7.42 21.68 13.00
N GLU A 144 7.05 22.96 12.87
CA GLU A 144 6.17 23.46 11.82
C GLU A 144 6.75 23.21 10.41
N MET A 145 8.07 23.35 10.23
CA MET A 145 8.72 23.10 8.95
C MET A 145 8.66 21.62 8.58
N HIS A 146 8.83 20.74 9.57
CA HIS A 146 8.72 19.29 9.39
C HIS A 146 7.29 18.88 9.01
N LEU A 147 6.30 19.44 9.71
CA LEU A 147 4.89 19.21 9.39
C LEU A 147 4.53 19.72 7.99
N LYS A 148 5.01 20.90 7.62
CA LYS A 148 4.82 21.43 6.26
C LYS A 148 5.41 20.49 5.21
N SER A 149 6.63 19.99 5.41
CA SER A 149 7.27 19.04 4.49
C SER A 149 6.46 17.74 4.34
N TYR A 150 5.87 17.25 5.42
CA TYR A 150 4.98 16.10 5.39
C TYR A 150 3.73 16.36 4.54
N VAL A 151 3.05 17.48 4.77
CA VAL A 151 1.87 17.89 4.00
C VAL A 151 2.21 18.09 2.52
N ASP A 152 3.36 18.70 2.21
CA ASP A 152 3.82 18.89 0.84
C ASP A 152 4.05 17.53 0.14
N LEU A 153 4.61 16.52 0.84
CA LEU A 153 4.77 15.16 0.30
C LEU A 153 3.42 14.50 -0.01
N LEU A 154 2.47 14.56 0.92
CA LEU A 154 1.12 14.01 0.70
C LEU A 154 0.41 14.71 -0.47
N THR A 155 0.51 16.02 -0.56
CA THR A 155 -0.10 16.80 -1.65
C THR A 155 0.52 16.41 -3.01
N ASN A 156 1.85 16.37 -3.09
CA ASN A 156 2.55 15.96 -4.30
C ASN A 156 2.21 14.51 -4.70
N ALA A 157 2.09 13.60 -3.73
CA ALA A 157 1.65 12.24 -3.98
C ALA A 157 0.26 12.19 -4.62
N LEU A 158 -0.70 12.89 -4.03
CA LEU A 158 -2.09 12.94 -4.53
C LEU A 158 -2.17 13.57 -5.92
N ASP A 159 -1.35 14.58 -6.22
CA ASP A 159 -1.28 15.23 -7.52
C ASP A 159 -0.78 14.30 -8.65
N THR A 160 -0.08 13.21 -8.30
CA THR A 160 0.31 12.18 -9.27
C THR A 160 -0.89 11.46 -9.88
N GLY A 161 -2.01 11.36 -9.16
CA GLY A 161 -3.23 10.64 -9.56
C GLY A 161 -3.15 9.12 -9.42
N TYR A 162 -2.10 8.57 -8.81
CA TYR A 162 -1.95 7.12 -8.59
C TYR A 162 -2.71 6.63 -7.36
N PHE A 163 -2.86 7.46 -6.35
CA PHE A 163 -3.44 7.04 -5.07
C PHE A 163 -4.96 7.20 -5.04
N ASN A 164 -5.63 6.19 -4.51
CA ASN A 164 -7.09 6.14 -4.36
C ASN A 164 -7.54 6.51 -2.94
N MET A 165 -6.69 6.26 -1.95
CA MET A 165 -6.96 6.51 -0.54
C MET A 165 -5.71 7.02 0.17
N VAL A 166 -5.92 7.73 1.29
CA VAL A 166 -4.88 8.11 2.25
C VAL A 166 -5.13 7.37 3.55
N ALA A 167 -4.12 6.66 4.04
CA ALA A 167 -4.18 5.98 5.33
C ALA A 167 -3.58 6.86 6.43
N HIS A 168 -4.16 6.81 7.64
CA HIS A 168 -3.64 7.39 8.89
C HIS A 168 -2.75 8.63 8.67
N PRO A 169 -3.32 9.75 8.13
CA PRO A 169 -2.55 10.96 7.82
C PRO A 169 -2.18 11.79 9.07
N ASP A 170 -2.69 11.43 10.24
CA ASP A 170 -2.56 12.04 11.57
C ASP A 170 -1.56 11.30 12.48
#